data_977d2172848815aff5f4254c9aaa432b
#
_entry.id   977d2172848815aff5f4254c9aaa432b
#
_cell.length_a   1.000
_cell.length_b   1.000
_cell.length_c   1.000
_cell.angle_alpha   90.00
_cell.angle_beta   90.00
_cell.angle_gamma   90.00
#
_symmetry.space_group_name_H-M   'P 1'
#
loop_
_entity.id
_entity.type
_entity.pdbx_description
1 polymer ?
#
loop_
_entity_poly.entity_id
_entity_poly.type
_entity_poly.pdbx_seq_one_letter_code
_entity_poly.pdbx_strand_id
1 'polypeptide(L)'
;MKPKRTILCVDDNEQSLSYRKIMLETRGYRVASYTRSEDALERFKKGDIDLVVTDMAMPGMDGPHLIAAIKDISPHIPAILISSKARVYDHDSQADVFLARGMYAPADLLERIRLLLVRKRGPKRLQPRQPQPPGQIGAA
;
A
#
# COMPACT_ATOMS: atom_id res chain seq x y z
N MET A 1 18.41 16.18 7.41
CA MET A 1 17.77 15.68 6.22
C MET A 1 16.96 14.43 6.50
N LYS A 2 15.76 14.36 5.97
CA LYS A 2 14.91 13.23 6.20
C LYS A 2 15.18 12.09 5.25
N PRO A 3 15.19 10.87 5.73
CA PRO A 3 15.30 9.73 4.81
C PRO A 3 14.08 9.68 3.90
N LYS A 4 14.29 9.22 2.69
CA LYS A 4 13.20 9.05 1.77
C LYS A 4 12.33 7.86 2.20
N ARG A 5 11.04 7.96 1.93
CA ARG A 5 10.13 6.85 2.14
C ARG A 5 10.24 5.89 0.97
N THR A 6 10.12 4.62 1.26
CA THR A 6 10.21 3.57 0.25
C THR A 6 8.86 2.94 0.01
N ILE A 7 8.45 2.94 -1.25
CA ILE A 7 7.17 2.38 -1.68
C ILE A 7 7.45 1.07 -2.41
N LEU A 8 6.77 0.00 -2.00
CA LEU A 8 6.85 -1.26 -2.70
C LEU A 8 5.74 -1.31 -3.74
N CYS A 9 6.09 -1.40 -5.01
CA CYS A 9 5.13 -1.41 -6.11
C CYS A 9 5.13 -2.76 -6.79
N VAL A 10 3.95 -3.32 -6.97
CA VAL A 10 3.80 -4.65 -7.56
C VAL A 10 2.76 -4.62 -8.65
N ASP A 11 3.13 -5.03 -9.85
CA ASP A 11 2.23 -5.04 -11.00
C ASP A 11 2.85 -5.94 -12.05
N ASP A 12 2.11 -6.91 -12.57
CA ASP A 12 2.65 -7.82 -13.57
C ASP A 12 2.81 -7.16 -14.94
N ASN A 13 2.24 -5.98 -15.13
CA ASN A 13 2.43 -5.21 -16.35
C ASN A 13 3.65 -4.31 -16.18
N GLU A 14 4.71 -4.60 -16.90
CA GLU A 14 5.97 -3.89 -16.75
C GLU A 14 5.88 -2.41 -17.12
N GLN A 15 5.07 -2.08 -18.10
CA GLN A 15 4.92 -0.70 -18.50
C GLN A 15 4.24 0.13 -17.42
N SER A 16 3.16 -0.40 -16.85
CA SER A 16 2.47 0.26 -15.77
C SER A 16 3.39 0.44 -14.57
N LEU A 17 4.15 -0.59 -14.28
CA LEU A 17 5.07 -0.57 -13.16
C LEU A 17 6.15 0.48 -13.34
N SER A 18 6.72 0.53 -14.55
CA SER A 18 7.76 1.52 -14.84
C SER A 18 7.24 2.93 -14.74
N TYR A 19 6.06 3.17 -15.29
CA TYR A 19 5.45 4.50 -15.21
C TYR A 19 5.24 4.91 -13.76
N ARG A 20 4.69 4.01 -12.98
CA ARG A 20 4.42 4.31 -11.57
C ARG A 20 5.71 4.57 -10.81
N LYS A 21 6.73 3.79 -11.11
CA LYS A 21 8.02 3.97 -10.46
C LYS A 21 8.58 5.36 -10.73
N ILE A 22 8.59 5.76 -12.00
CA ILE A 22 9.10 7.07 -12.37
C ILE A 22 8.29 8.18 -11.71
N MET A 23 6.98 8.03 -11.73
CA MET A 23 6.10 9.04 -11.14
C MET A 23 6.39 9.22 -9.66
N LEU A 24 6.54 8.12 -8.94
CA LEU A 24 6.79 8.20 -7.50
C LEU A 24 8.19 8.72 -7.20
N GLU A 25 9.17 8.30 -7.98
CA GLU A 25 10.53 8.79 -7.77
C GLU A 25 10.63 10.28 -8.01
N THR A 26 9.87 10.79 -8.96
CA THR A 26 9.85 12.22 -9.23
C THR A 26 9.36 13.02 -8.03
N ARG A 27 8.57 12.39 -7.18
CA ARG A 27 8.06 13.05 -5.98
C ARG A 27 8.91 12.77 -4.74
N GLY A 28 10.07 12.16 -4.92
CA GLY A 28 11.01 11.98 -3.84
C GLY A 28 10.93 10.67 -3.10
N TYR A 29 10.12 9.74 -3.59
CA TYR A 29 10.06 8.41 -2.96
C TYR A 29 11.12 7.50 -3.55
N ARG A 30 11.55 6.53 -2.77
CA ARG A 30 12.27 5.40 -3.30
C ARG A 30 11.26 4.35 -3.68
N VAL A 31 11.53 3.59 -4.72
CA VAL A 31 10.59 2.59 -5.20
C VAL A 31 11.29 1.25 -5.35
N ALA A 32 10.72 0.24 -4.72
CA ALA A 32 11.11 -1.15 -4.93
C ALA A 32 10.00 -1.77 -5.76
N SER A 33 10.29 -2.13 -7.01
CA SER A 33 9.25 -2.57 -7.94
C SER A 33 9.47 -4.01 -8.36
N TYR A 34 8.37 -4.76 -8.40
CA TYR A 34 8.41 -6.18 -8.73
C TYR A 34 7.22 -6.56 -9.58
N THR A 35 7.44 -7.52 -10.48
CA THR A 35 6.37 -8.02 -11.32
C THR A 35 5.72 -9.28 -10.76
N ARG A 36 6.28 -9.83 -9.70
CA ARG A 36 5.76 -11.04 -9.05
C ARG A 36 5.55 -10.78 -7.57
N SER A 37 4.41 -11.23 -7.07
CA SER A 37 4.07 -11.03 -5.67
C SER A 37 5.04 -11.75 -4.73
N GLU A 38 5.48 -12.93 -5.13
CA GLU A 38 6.39 -13.69 -4.29
C GLU A 38 7.71 -12.95 -4.07
N ASP A 39 8.22 -12.35 -5.15
CA ASP A 39 9.45 -11.57 -5.05
C ASP A 39 9.24 -10.32 -4.22
N ALA A 40 8.09 -9.70 -4.37
CA ALA A 40 7.76 -8.52 -3.58
C ALA A 40 7.70 -8.85 -2.09
N LEU A 41 7.12 -10.00 -1.75
CA LEU A 41 7.03 -10.41 -0.36
C LEU A 41 8.41 -10.65 0.22
N GLU A 42 9.30 -11.28 -0.54
CA GLU A 42 10.67 -11.49 -0.08
C GLU A 42 11.38 -10.16 0.14
N ARG A 43 11.13 -9.21 -0.74
CA ARG A 43 11.70 -7.86 -0.56
C ARG A 43 11.17 -7.21 0.71
N PHE A 44 9.88 -7.37 0.95
CA PHE A 44 9.26 -6.78 2.14
C PHE A 44 9.89 -7.31 3.42
N LYS A 45 10.22 -8.57 3.43
CA LYS A 45 10.81 -9.21 4.62
C LYS A 45 12.16 -8.63 4.97
N LYS A 46 12.83 -8.00 4.03
CA LYS A 46 14.13 -7.40 4.28
C LYS A 46 14.03 -6.06 5.00
N GLY A 47 12.83 -5.53 5.11
CA GLY A 47 12.61 -4.30 5.86
C GLY A 47 12.67 -3.05 5.00
N ASP A 48 12.43 -1.92 5.65
CA ASP A 48 12.53 -0.59 5.04
C ASP A 48 11.48 -0.28 3.99
N ILE A 49 10.31 -0.88 4.09
CA ILE A 49 9.17 -0.53 3.24
C ILE A 49 8.17 0.27 4.07
N ASP A 50 7.74 1.39 3.54
CA ASP A 50 6.82 2.27 4.25
C ASP A 50 5.38 2.14 3.78
N LEU A 51 5.17 1.68 2.56
CA LEU A 51 3.83 1.57 1.99
C LEU A 51 3.87 0.63 0.80
N VAL A 52 2.77 -0.07 0.56
CA VAL A 52 2.67 -1.03 -0.54
C VAL A 52 1.57 -0.62 -1.51
N VAL A 53 1.87 -0.65 -2.81
CA VAL A 53 0.88 -0.45 -3.87
C VAL A 53 0.93 -1.69 -4.74
N THR A 54 -0.15 -2.43 -4.82
CA THR A 54 -0.18 -3.64 -5.63
C THR A 54 -1.41 -3.71 -6.51
N ASP A 55 -1.24 -4.30 -7.67
CA ASP A 55 -2.36 -4.62 -8.52
C ASP A 55 -3.13 -5.79 -7.91
N MET A 56 -4.42 -5.86 -8.16
CA MET A 56 -5.25 -6.93 -7.62
C MET A 56 -4.98 -8.25 -8.32
N ALA A 57 -4.97 -8.23 -9.64
CA ALA A 57 -4.86 -9.46 -10.42
C ALA A 57 -3.41 -9.72 -10.77
N MET A 58 -2.82 -10.69 -10.08
CA MET A 58 -1.43 -11.09 -10.31
C MET A 58 -1.40 -12.60 -10.48
N PRO A 59 -0.56 -13.13 -11.35
CA PRO A 59 -0.41 -14.57 -11.47
C PRO A 59 0.15 -15.13 -10.15
N GLY A 60 -0.31 -16.29 -9.79
CA GLY A 60 0.12 -16.89 -8.52
C GLY A 60 -0.57 -16.21 -7.36
N MET A 61 0.19 -15.57 -6.51
CA MET A 61 -0.37 -14.86 -5.36
C MET A 61 -0.95 -13.53 -5.83
N ASP A 62 -2.25 -13.34 -5.64
CA ASP A 62 -2.88 -12.08 -6.06
C ASP A 62 -2.62 -10.95 -5.06
N GLY A 63 -3.10 -9.75 -5.41
CA GLY A 63 -2.86 -8.58 -4.58
C GLY A 63 -3.40 -8.70 -3.17
N PRO A 64 -4.67 -9.09 -2.98
CA PRO A 64 -5.19 -9.24 -1.62
C PRO A 64 -4.42 -10.24 -0.78
N HIS A 65 -3.99 -11.35 -1.36
CA HIS A 65 -3.20 -12.33 -0.61
C HIS A 65 -1.82 -11.78 -0.26
N LEU A 66 -1.22 -11.03 -1.18
CA LEU A 66 0.06 -10.39 -0.89
C LEU A 66 -0.08 -9.42 0.26
N ILE A 67 -1.12 -8.58 0.24
CA ILE A 67 -1.35 -7.61 1.31
C ILE A 67 -1.56 -8.33 2.64
N ALA A 68 -2.33 -9.41 2.64
CA ALA A 68 -2.56 -10.17 3.86
C ALA A 68 -1.24 -10.72 4.43
N ALA A 69 -0.40 -11.26 3.57
CA ALA A 69 0.89 -11.79 4.00
C ALA A 69 1.78 -10.70 4.56
N ILE A 70 1.78 -9.55 3.91
CA ILE A 70 2.57 -8.41 4.37
C ILE A 70 2.06 -7.91 5.72
N LYS A 71 0.75 -7.81 5.88
CA LYS A 71 0.19 -7.33 7.14
C LYS A 71 0.31 -8.33 8.28
N ASP A 72 0.50 -9.60 7.96
CA ASP A 72 0.86 -10.57 8.99
C ASP A 72 2.22 -10.24 9.59
N ILE A 73 3.12 -9.73 8.77
CA ILE A 73 4.45 -9.36 9.24
C ILE A 73 4.42 -7.99 9.91
N SER A 74 3.69 -7.04 9.31
CA SER A 74 3.65 -5.67 9.78
C SER A 74 2.21 -5.15 9.71
N PRO A 75 1.43 -5.33 10.76
CA PRO A 75 -0.01 -5.01 10.71
C PRO A 75 -0.36 -3.57 10.39
N HIS A 76 0.55 -2.66 10.63
CA HIS A 76 0.26 -1.23 10.45
C HIS A 76 0.75 -0.67 9.11
N ILE A 77 1.33 -1.50 8.27
CA ILE A 77 1.81 -1.00 6.98
C ILE A 77 0.63 -0.58 6.11
N PRO A 78 0.64 0.63 5.55
CA PRO A 78 -0.44 1.03 4.65
C PRO A 78 -0.35 0.30 3.32
N ALA A 79 -1.49 -0.07 2.77
CA ALA A 79 -1.55 -0.81 1.51
C ALA A 79 -2.63 -0.25 0.60
N ILE A 80 -2.28 -0.04 -0.65
CA ILE A 80 -3.20 0.41 -1.69
C ILE A 80 -3.35 -0.71 -2.71
N LEU A 81 -4.59 -1.05 -3.02
CA LEU A 81 -4.90 -2.08 -3.99
C LEU A 81 -5.50 -1.43 -5.24
N ILE A 82 -4.93 -1.75 -6.40
CA ILE A 82 -5.43 -1.22 -7.67
C ILE A 82 -6.16 -2.34 -8.39
N SER A 83 -7.43 -2.12 -8.68
CA SER A 83 -8.27 -3.12 -9.31
C SER A 83 -8.60 -2.72 -10.72
N SER A 84 -8.58 -3.68 -11.63
CA SER A 84 -8.97 -3.42 -13.00
C SER A 84 -10.47 -3.28 -13.18
N LYS A 85 -11.25 -3.63 -12.15
CA LYS A 85 -12.70 -3.51 -12.22
C LYS A 85 -13.18 -2.48 -11.22
N ALA A 86 -13.82 -1.45 -11.75
CA ALA A 86 -14.21 -0.30 -10.94
C ALA A 86 -15.13 -0.64 -9.80
N ARG A 87 -16.01 -1.63 -10.00
CA ARG A 87 -17.01 -1.96 -8.99
C ARG A 87 -16.58 -3.01 -8.02
N VAL A 88 -15.51 -3.68 -8.31
CA VAL A 88 -15.10 -4.81 -7.49
C VAL A 88 -14.29 -4.35 -6.33
N TYR A 89 -14.70 -4.77 -5.18
CA TYR A 89 -13.83 -4.62 -4.01
C TYR A 89 -14.08 -5.85 -3.17
N ASP A 90 -13.08 -6.17 -2.40
CA ASP A 90 -13.10 -7.37 -1.61
C ASP A 90 -13.16 -6.97 -0.16
N HIS A 91 -14.27 -7.24 0.50
CA HIS A 91 -14.42 -6.89 1.90
C HIS A 91 -13.43 -7.63 2.79
N ASP A 92 -12.93 -8.74 2.31
CA ASP A 92 -11.96 -9.50 3.07
C ASP A 92 -10.54 -9.00 2.85
N SER A 93 -10.35 -8.10 1.90
CA SER A 93 -9.02 -7.56 1.65
C SER A 93 -8.65 -6.62 2.79
N GLN A 94 -7.38 -6.61 3.12
CA GLN A 94 -6.86 -5.75 4.17
C GLN A 94 -6.28 -4.46 3.62
N ALA A 95 -6.55 -4.14 2.35
CA ALA A 95 -6.08 -2.89 1.77
C ALA A 95 -6.74 -1.71 2.46
N ASP A 96 -5.97 -0.66 2.64
CA ASP A 96 -6.48 0.57 3.24
C ASP A 96 -7.18 1.45 2.23
N VAL A 97 -6.81 1.34 0.96
CA VAL A 97 -7.38 2.13 -0.13
C VAL A 97 -7.52 1.25 -1.36
N PHE A 98 -8.65 1.41 -2.04
CA PHE A 98 -8.89 0.78 -3.35
C PHE A 98 -8.92 1.86 -4.41
N LEU A 99 -8.21 1.65 -5.51
CA LEU A 99 -8.28 2.54 -6.65
C LEU A 99 -8.60 1.71 -7.90
N ALA A 100 -9.50 2.22 -8.73
CA ALA A 100 -9.87 1.52 -9.95
C ALA A 100 -8.89 1.89 -11.06
N ARG A 101 -8.27 0.86 -11.65
CA ARG A 101 -7.28 1.07 -12.70
C ARG A 101 -7.92 1.86 -13.84
N GLY A 102 -7.24 2.92 -14.27
CA GLY A 102 -7.71 3.75 -15.36
C GLY A 102 -8.79 4.73 -14.96
N MET A 103 -9.23 4.73 -13.70
CA MET A 103 -10.29 5.62 -13.26
C MET A 103 -9.83 6.61 -12.21
N TYR A 104 -8.54 6.73 -12.03
CA TYR A 104 -8.00 7.71 -11.12
C TYR A 104 -6.85 8.44 -11.83
N ALA A 105 -6.64 9.68 -11.45
CA ALA A 105 -5.52 10.44 -11.98
C ALA A 105 -4.27 10.11 -11.17
N PRO A 106 -3.09 10.26 -11.77
CA PRO A 106 -1.85 10.05 -11.00
C PRO A 106 -1.79 10.88 -9.72
N ALA A 107 -2.33 12.09 -9.75
CA ALA A 107 -2.35 12.93 -8.56
C ALA A 107 -3.17 12.31 -7.44
N ASP A 108 -4.19 11.53 -7.77
CA ASP A 108 -5.01 10.87 -6.75
C ASP A 108 -4.19 9.82 -5.99
N LEU A 109 -3.42 9.04 -6.72
CA LEU A 109 -2.55 8.06 -6.09
C LEU A 109 -1.53 8.72 -5.18
N LEU A 110 -0.90 9.78 -5.69
CA LEU A 110 0.09 10.50 -4.90
C LEU A 110 -0.49 11.06 -3.62
N GLU A 111 -1.70 11.61 -3.72
CA GLU A 111 -2.35 12.17 -2.54
C GLU A 111 -2.71 11.11 -1.52
N ARG A 112 -3.18 9.95 -1.99
CA ARG A 112 -3.49 8.85 -1.08
C ARG A 112 -2.24 8.36 -0.37
N ILE A 113 -1.14 8.26 -1.09
CA ILE A 113 0.13 7.84 -0.50
C ILE A 113 0.54 8.82 0.58
N ARG A 114 0.50 10.10 0.26
CA ARG A 114 0.90 11.13 1.19
C ARG A 114 0.08 11.07 2.48
N LEU A 115 -1.23 10.95 2.33
CA LEU A 115 -2.12 10.91 3.48
C LEU A 115 -1.90 9.66 4.33
N LEU A 116 -1.69 8.53 3.70
CA LEU A 116 -1.46 7.30 4.45
C LEU A 116 -0.15 7.35 5.22
N LEU A 117 0.87 7.96 4.64
CA LEU A 117 2.15 8.06 5.32
C LEU A 117 2.10 9.01 6.50
N VAL A 118 1.33 10.09 6.36
CA VAL A 118 1.14 11.03 7.47
C VAL A 118 0.41 10.33 8.61
N ARG A 119 -0.66 9.61 8.29
CA ARG A 119 -1.42 8.87 9.31
C ARG A 119 -0.56 7.86 10.04
N LYS A 120 0.30 7.17 9.30
CA LYS A 120 1.15 6.19 9.91
C LYS A 120 2.04 6.80 10.97
N ARG A 121 2.52 8.00 10.71
CA ARG A 121 3.41 8.67 11.66
C ARG A 121 2.66 9.32 12.80
N GLY A 122 1.61 10.01 12.48
CA GLY A 122 0.88 10.81 13.45
C GLY A 122 0.31 10.02 14.61
N PRO A 123 -0.45 8.97 14.33
CA PRO A 123 -1.12 8.25 15.41
C PRO A 123 -0.19 7.67 16.43
N LYS A 124 0.98 7.30 16.02
CA LYS A 124 1.91 6.75 16.92
C LYS A 124 2.25 7.64 18.05
N ARG A 125 2.33 8.89 17.78
CA ARG A 125 2.69 9.82 18.78
C ARG A 125 1.59 10.13 19.70
N LEU A 126 0.43 10.11 19.18
CA LEU A 126 -0.70 10.48 19.94
C LEU A 126 -1.19 9.40 20.83
N GLN A 127 -0.92 8.27 20.60
CA GLN A 127 -1.53 7.22 21.17
C GLN A 127 -1.40 6.90 22.29
N PRO A 128 -1.82 6.85 22.69
CA PRO A 128 -1.97 6.18 23.72
C PRO A 128 -3.32 5.77 23.92
N ARG A 129 -3.84 5.65 23.81
CA ARG A 129 -4.97 5.32 24.02
C ARG A 129 -5.70 4.55 23.66
N GLN A 130 -6.05 4.47 23.47
CA GLN A 130 -6.84 4.02 23.13
C GLN A 130 -7.52 3.55 22.89
N PRO A 131 -7.95 3.09 23.19
CA PRO A 131 -8.86 2.59 22.90
C PRO A 131 -9.83 2.54 22.95
N GLN A 132 -10.39 2.59 22.91
CA GLN A 132 -11.21 2.53 23.00
C GLN A 132 -11.95 1.95 23.09
N PRO A 133 -12.39 1.66 23.47
CA PRO A 133 -13.18 1.12 23.66
C PRO A 133 -13.97 0.84 23.56
N PRO A 134 -14.57 0.32 23.54
CA PRO A 134 -15.40 0.03 23.36
C PRO A 134 -16.00 0.24 23.43
N GLY A 135 -16.28 -0.06 23.29
CA GLY A 135 -16.61 0.04 23.33
C GLY A 135 -16.65 0.53 23.12
N GLN A 136 -16.58 0.86 23.08
CA GLN A 136 -16.34 1.33 22.92
C GLN A 136 -16.13 1.57 22.26
N ILE A 137 -16.46 1.51 22.04
CA ILE A 137 -16.05 1.64 21.51
C ILE A 137 -15.68 2.01 20.93
N GLY A 138 -15.80 2.08 20.61
CA GLY A 138 -15.32 2.24 20.12
C GLY A 138 -14.92 2.59 19.49
N ALA A 139 -15.11 2.70 19.33
CA ALA A 139 -14.60 3.00 18.91
C ALA A 139 -13.92 3.14 18.59
N ALA A 140 -13.93 3.00 18.33
CA ALA A 140 -13.28 3.02 18.31
C ALA A 140 -12.90 3.03 18.25
#